data_5e847d37a8753b3f581f225e3becc25d
#
_entry.id   5e847d37a8753b3f581f225e3becc25d
#
_cell.length_a   1.000
_cell.length_b   1.000
_cell.length_c   1.000
_cell.angle_alpha   90.00
_cell.angle_beta   90.00
_cell.angle_gamma   90.00
#
_symmetry.space_group_name_H-M   'P 1'
#
loop_
_entity.id
_entity.type
_entity.pdbx_description
1 polymer ?
#
loop_
_entity_poly.entity_id
_entity_poly.type
_entity_poly.pdbx_seq_one_letter_code
_entity_poly.pdbx_strand_id
1 'polypeptide(L)'
;MFALVCMLMAAGTAMAQKNFTIGPKVGVDYTHWWGKNINDESALSYQAGVFMEYRMNNKFAIAPEVVFAAHNRPKMERHSWMNEYPACDGDVTTTYHTNYINIPVMLKYYATSSLSIDLGPQFGFKVYDKYTDKWEEDGKKKREKHNMYHRNFDFGLGLGATYNFNERVFVQLRYTLGLIPPCKGDNARNGNAQLSIGYRL
;
A
#
# COMPACT_ATOMS: atom_id res chain seq x y z
N MET A 1 -3.05 20.38 10.52
CA MET A 1 -2.89 21.48 9.55
C MET A 1 -1.51 22.14 9.65
N PHE A 2 -1.00 22.47 10.84
CA PHE A 2 0.32 23.11 11.05
C PHE A 2 1.50 22.27 10.54
N ALA A 3 1.51 20.95 10.78
CA ALA A 3 2.56 20.04 10.31
C ALA A 3 2.65 19.94 8.77
N LEU A 4 1.53 20.01 8.07
CA LEU A 4 1.47 20.00 6.59
C LEU A 4 2.05 21.30 6.01
N VAL A 5 1.78 22.43 6.64
CA VAL A 5 2.33 23.75 6.25
C VAL A 5 3.84 23.80 6.51
N CYS A 6 4.31 23.25 7.64
CA CYS A 6 5.75 23.15 7.93
C CYS A 6 6.49 22.21 6.96
N MET A 7 5.87 21.10 6.54
CA MET A 7 6.42 20.23 5.49
C MET A 7 6.50 20.95 4.13
N LEU A 8 5.47 21.70 3.76
CA LEU A 8 5.46 22.48 2.51
C LEU A 8 6.49 23.61 2.53
N MET A 9 6.72 24.28 3.67
CA MET A 9 7.72 25.31 3.81
C MET A 9 9.14 24.73 3.83
N ALA A 10 9.37 23.59 4.48
CA ALA A 10 10.65 22.87 4.42
C ALA A 10 10.97 22.36 3.01
N ALA A 11 9.95 21.94 2.23
CA ALA A 11 10.09 21.56 0.83
C ALA A 11 10.55 22.76 -0.04
N GLY A 12 10.02 23.98 0.21
CA GLY A 12 10.38 25.17 -0.54
C GLY A 12 11.87 25.58 -0.39
N THR A 13 12.46 25.39 0.79
CA THR A 13 13.89 25.65 1.02
C THR A 13 14.79 24.53 0.48
N ALA A 14 14.29 23.28 0.44
CA ALA A 14 15.02 22.14 -0.08
C ALA A 14 15.10 22.14 -1.63
N MET A 15 14.14 22.75 -2.31
CA MET A 15 14.15 22.90 -3.79
C MET A 15 15.31 23.80 -4.29
N ALA A 16 15.94 24.58 -3.42
CA ALA A 16 17.15 25.34 -3.76
C ALA A 16 18.42 24.47 -3.83
N GLN A 17 18.36 23.22 -3.39
CA GLN A 17 19.48 22.27 -3.47
C GLN A 17 19.40 21.46 -4.76
N LYS A 18 20.42 21.58 -5.60
CA LYS A 18 20.56 20.91 -6.91
C LYS A 18 20.36 19.37 -6.88
N ASN A 19 20.38 18.75 -5.70
CA ASN A 19 20.33 17.30 -5.50
C ASN A 19 19.00 16.80 -4.88
N PHE A 20 18.04 17.69 -4.61
CA PHE A 20 16.78 17.34 -3.96
C PHE A 20 15.61 17.51 -4.93
N THR A 21 14.73 16.55 -4.94
CA THR A 21 13.52 16.53 -5.77
C THR A 21 12.35 16.04 -4.96
N ILE A 22 11.18 16.63 -5.17
CA ILE A 22 9.91 16.22 -4.54
C ILE A 22 8.82 16.13 -5.62
N GLY A 23 7.80 15.35 -5.38
CA GLY A 23 6.66 15.34 -6.30
C GLY A 23 5.54 14.40 -5.90
N PRO A 24 4.37 14.50 -6.56
CA PRO A 24 3.28 13.57 -6.41
C PRO A 24 3.56 12.24 -7.10
N LYS A 25 2.97 11.17 -6.56
CA LYS A 25 3.01 9.82 -7.09
C LYS A 25 1.64 9.17 -6.94
N VAL A 26 1.17 8.50 -7.98
CA VAL A 26 -0.05 7.70 -7.97
C VAL A 26 0.22 6.34 -8.59
N GLY A 27 -0.58 5.34 -8.22
CA GLY A 27 -0.37 4.00 -8.74
C GLY A 27 -1.47 3.04 -8.39
N VAL A 28 -1.31 1.82 -8.89
CA VAL A 28 -2.14 0.67 -8.59
C VAL A 28 -1.31 -0.39 -7.88
N ASP A 29 -1.96 -1.11 -6.98
CA ASP A 29 -1.36 -2.15 -6.17
C ASP A 29 -2.10 -3.45 -6.38
N TYR A 30 -1.36 -4.53 -6.60
CA TYR A 30 -1.85 -5.89 -6.59
C TYR A 30 -1.34 -6.55 -5.32
N THR A 31 -2.24 -6.72 -4.36
CA THR A 31 -1.92 -7.32 -3.05
C THR A 31 -2.38 -8.77 -3.03
N HIS A 32 -1.51 -9.66 -2.56
CA HIS A 32 -1.82 -11.07 -2.34
C HIS A 32 -1.25 -11.52 -0.98
N TRP A 33 -1.79 -12.59 -0.46
CA TRP A 33 -1.24 -13.24 0.72
C TRP A 33 -0.44 -14.47 0.32
N TRP A 34 0.65 -14.71 1.01
CA TRP A 34 1.45 -15.91 0.84
C TRP A 34 1.73 -16.55 2.20
N GLY A 35 1.77 -17.90 2.24
CA GLY A 35 1.96 -18.70 3.45
C GLY A 35 1.34 -20.09 3.30
N LYS A 36 1.42 -20.90 4.35
CA LYS A 36 0.78 -22.24 4.37
C LYS A 36 -0.71 -22.11 4.64
N ASN A 37 -1.54 -22.88 3.89
CA ASN A 37 -3.00 -22.99 4.06
C ASN A 37 -3.79 -21.68 3.85
N ILE A 38 -3.41 -20.87 2.89
CA ILE A 38 -4.11 -19.64 2.56
C ILE A 38 -4.80 -19.83 1.21
N ASN A 39 -6.11 -19.55 1.15
CA ASN A 39 -6.79 -19.35 -0.11
C ASN A 39 -6.23 -18.09 -0.74
N ASP A 40 -5.73 -18.19 -1.97
CA ASP A 40 -5.05 -17.11 -2.69
C ASP A 40 -6.05 -16.01 -3.09
N GLU A 41 -6.38 -15.15 -2.13
CA GLU A 41 -7.23 -13.99 -2.35
C GLU A 41 -6.36 -12.79 -2.68
N SER A 42 -6.40 -12.38 -3.93
CA SER A 42 -5.71 -11.20 -4.42
C SER A 42 -6.66 -10.02 -4.59
N ALA A 43 -6.17 -8.82 -4.38
CA ALA A 43 -6.93 -7.60 -4.55
C ALA A 43 -6.17 -6.56 -5.37
N LEU A 44 -6.87 -5.93 -6.30
CA LEU A 44 -6.40 -4.72 -6.96
C LEU A 44 -6.84 -3.51 -6.14
N SER A 45 -5.92 -2.62 -5.86
CA SER A 45 -6.12 -1.40 -5.09
C SER A 45 -5.40 -0.21 -5.72
N TYR A 46 -5.52 0.95 -5.11
CA TYR A 46 -4.88 2.17 -5.60
C TYR A 46 -4.10 2.85 -4.48
N GLN A 47 -3.08 3.58 -4.90
CA GLN A 47 -2.25 4.37 -4.00
C GLN A 47 -2.04 5.77 -4.55
N ALA A 48 -1.89 6.72 -3.63
CA ALA A 48 -1.53 8.10 -3.95
C ALA A 48 -0.67 8.68 -2.81
N GLY A 49 0.31 9.51 -3.15
CA GLY A 49 1.18 10.09 -2.15
C GLY A 49 2.19 11.06 -2.73
N VAL A 50 3.21 11.31 -1.93
CA VAL A 50 4.35 12.13 -2.29
C VAL A 50 5.64 11.35 -2.10
N PHE A 51 6.58 11.60 -2.98
CA PHE A 51 7.95 11.09 -2.86
C PHE A 51 8.92 12.27 -2.72
N MET A 52 10.04 12.00 -2.08
CA MET A 52 11.22 12.86 -2.06
C MET A 52 12.39 12.02 -2.58
N GLU A 53 13.32 12.65 -3.26
CA GLU A 53 14.55 12.00 -3.71
C GLU A 53 15.73 12.94 -3.44
N TYR A 54 16.70 12.44 -2.71
CA TYR A 54 17.98 13.12 -2.50
C TYR A 54 19.09 12.35 -3.20
N ARG A 55 19.69 12.94 -4.23
CA ARG A 55 20.82 12.39 -4.96
C ARG A 55 22.12 12.64 -4.20
N MET A 56 22.70 11.56 -3.66
CA MET A 56 23.99 11.62 -2.99
C MET A 56 25.14 11.78 -4.00
N ASN A 57 24.99 11.13 -5.16
CA ASN A 57 25.93 11.24 -6.29
C ASN A 57 25.24 10.78 -7.59
N ASN A 58 25.99 10.66 -8.68
CA ASN A 58 25.44 10.27 -9.99
C ASN A 58 24.86 8.85 -10.04
N LYS A 59 25.20 7.99 -9.06
CA LYS A 59 24.76 6.57 -9.05
C LYS A 59 23.80 6.25 -7.90
N PHE A 60 23.82 7.01 -6.80
CA PHE A 60 23.03 6.69 -5.62
C PHE A 60 22.14 7.85 -5.19
N ALA A 61 20.92 7.51 -4.82
CA ALA A 61 19.97 8.41 -4.19
C ALA A 61 19.21 7.68 -3.06
N ILE A 62 18.71 8.45 -2.10
CA ILE A 62 17.76 7.98 -1.10
C ILE A 62 16.40 8.62 -1.40
N ALA A 63 15.35 7.80 -1.38
CA ALA A 63 14.00 8.23 -1.74
C ALA A 63 12.99 7.80 -0.67
N PRO A 64 12.76 8.62 0.37
CA PRO A 64 11.63 8.46 1.26
C PRO A 64 10.34 8.88 0.57
N GLU A 65 9.25 8.16 0.88
CA GLU A 65 7.92 8.43 0.34
C GLU A 65 6.88 8.39 1.47
N VAL A 66 5.75 9.08 1.27
CA VAL A 66 4.56 8.93 2.10
C VAL A 66 3.39 8.65 1.17
N VAL A 67 2.83 7.46 1.28
CA VAL A 67 1.84 6.94 0.34
C VAL A 67 0.62 6.42 1.10
N PHE A 68 -0.55 6.96 0.77
CA PHE A 68 -1.82 6.39 1.19
C PHE A 68 -2.19 5.25 0.22
N ALA A 69 -2.44 4.07 0.76
CA ALA A 69 -2.84 2.89 0.00
C ALA A 69 -4.20 2.39 0.50
N ALA A 70 -5.16 2.30 -0.41
CA ALA A 70 -6.50 1.81 -0.12
C ALA A 70 -6.61 0.36 -0.60
N HIS A 71 -6.48 -0.59 0.31
CA HIS A 71 -6.60 -2.01 0.03
C HIS A 71 -8.06 -2.45 0.21
N ASN A 72 -8.75 -2.62 -0.91
CA ASN A 72 -10.08 -3.23 -0.93
C ASN A 72 -9.88 -4.71 -1.24
N ARG A 73 -10.01 -5.57 -0.24
CA ARG A 73 -9.90 -7.03 -0.44
C ARG A 73 -11.18 -7.60 -0.99
N PRO A 74 -11.09 -8.65 -1.84
CA PRO A 74 -12.26 -9.26 -2.44
C PRO A 74 -13.17 -9.93 -1.40
N LYS A 75 -14.34 -10.21 -1.88
CA LYS A 75 -15.43 -10.88 -1.20
C LYS A 75 -15.03 -12.27 -0.75
N MET A 76 -15.14 -12.56 0.52
CA MET A 76 -15.16 -13.93 1.03
C MET A 76 -16.62 -14.37 1.07
N GLU A 77 -17.00 -15.32 0.23
CA GLU A 77 -18.32 -15.97 0.30
C GLU A 77 -18.23 -17.07 1.36
N ARG A 78 -18.94 -16.87 2.46
CA ARG A 78 -19.08 -17.89 3.49
C ARG A 78 -20.48 -18.50 3.40
N HIS A 79 -20.54 -19.79 3.18
CA HIS A 79 -21.78 -20.53 3.43
C HIS A 79 -22.11 -20.48 4.92
N SER A 80 -23.35 -20.12 5.24
CA SER A 80 -23.87 -20.04 6.60
C SER A 80 -24.02 -21.44 7.22
N TRP A 81 -22.90 -22.13 7.49
CA TRP A 81 -22.88 -23.38 8.26
C TRP A 81 -22.71 -23.17 9.76
N MET A 82 -22.52 -21.94 10.19
CA MET A 82 -22.37 -21.58 11.61
C MET A 82 -23.55 -20.74 12.10
N ASN A 83 -24.06 -21.07 13.26
CA ASN A 83 -25.17 -20.50 13.99
C ASN A 83 -25.03 -18.97 14.32
N GLU A 84 -24.19 -18.24 13.63
CA GLU A 84 -23.92 -16.83 13.88
C GLU A 84 -24.93 -15.89 13.21
N TYR A 85 -25.61 -16.39 12.15
CA TYR A 85 -26.70 -15.70 11.46
C TYR A 85 -27.86 -16.67 11.21
N PRO A 86 -28.72 -16.92 12.23
CA PRO A 86 -29.73 -17.98 12.19
C PRO A 86 -30.89 -17.77 11.21
N ALA A 87 -30.93 -16.63 10.51
CA ALA A 87 -32.02 -16.28 9.61
C ALA A 87 -31.57 -15.99 8.17
N CYS A 88 -30.34 -16.35 7.78
CA CYS A 88 -29.83 -16.12 6.42
C CYS A 88 -30.23 -17.25 5.49
N ASP A 89 -31.01 -16.93 4.46
CA ASP A 89 -31.32 -17.82 3.35
C ASP A 89 -30.29 -17.56 2.23
N GLY A 90 -29.06 -18.12 2.39
CA GLY A 90 -28.03 -17.97 1.37
C GLY A 90 -26.63 -17.58 1.87
N ASP A 91 -25.78 -17.15 0.93
CA ASP A 91 -24.38 -16.85 1.14
C ASP A 91 -24.17 -15.46 1.77
N VAL A 92 -23.36 -15.39 2.80
CA VAL A 92 -22.89 -14.14 3.40
C VAL A 92 -21.67 -13.64 2.63
N THR A 93 -21.75 -12.45 2.05
CA THR A 93 -20.64 -11.81 1.35
C THR A 93 -19.91 -10.86 2.30
N THR A 94 -18.69 -11.18 2.69
CA THR A 94 -17.82 -10.32 3.51
C THR A 94 -16.85 -9.54 2.63
N THR A 95 -16.83 -8.22 2.75
CA THR A 95 -15.89 -7.34 2.05
C THR A 95 -14.99 -6.63 3.05
N TYR A 96 -13.69 -6.76 2.88
CA TYR A 96 -12.69 -6.14 3.74
C TYR A 96 -12.19 -4.82 3.15
N HIS A 97 -12.15 -3.78 4.00
CA HIS A 97 -11.63 -2.45 3.65
C HIS A 97 -10.52 -2.09 4.62
N THR A 98 -9.30 -2.07 4.16
CA THR A 98 -8.13 -1.76 4.98
C THR A 98 -7.30 -0.68 4.29
N ASN A 99 -7.06 0.44 4.95
CA ASN A 99 -6.24 1.52 4.40
C ASN A 99 -4.98 1.70 5.23
N TYR A 100 -3.87 1.95 4.54
CA TYR A 100 -2.56 2.16 5.14
C TYR A 100 -1.97 3.52 4.74
N ILE A 101 -1.18 4.10 5.63
CA ILE A 101 -0.16 5.06 5.30
C ILE A 101 1.17 4.30 5.28
N ASN A 102 1.75 4.18 4.10
CA ASN A 102 3.04 3.52 3.88
C ASN A 102 4.15 4.57 3.79
N ILE A 103 5.26 4.31 4.47
CA ILE A 103 6.47 5.13 4.46
C ILE A 103 7.63 4.23 3.99
N PRO A 104 7.79 4.02 2.67
CA PRO A 104 8.98 3.38 2.13
C PRO A 104 10.18 4.35 2.15
N VAL A 105 11.37 3.82 2.47
CA VAL A 105 12.64 4.54 2.41
C VAL A 105 13.56 3.75 1.48
N MET A 106 13.61 4.17 0.22
CA MET A 106 14.29 3.41 -0.82
C MET A 106 15.69 3.96 -1.09
N LEU A 107 16.69 3.08 -1.11
CA LEU A 107 17.98 3.34 -1.72
C LEU A 107 17.86 3.05 -3.23
N LYS A 108 18.18 4.00 -4.06
CA LYS A 108 18.14 3.89 -5.53
C LYS A 108 19.56 3.81 -6.08
N TYR A 109 19.80 2.81 -6.91
CA TYR A 109 21.02 2.68 -7.70
C TYR A 109 20.71 2.95 -9.17
N TYR A 110 21.24 4.02 -9.71
CA TYR A 110 21.10 4.40 -11.12
C TYR A 110 22.08 3.61 -11.97
N ALA A 111 21.56 2.55 -12.61
CA ALA A 111 22.34 1.74 -13.57
C ALA A 111 22.63 2.55 -14.85
N THR A 112 21.66 3.38 -15.25
CA THR A 112 21.79 4.38 -16.33
C THR A 112 21.16 5.70 -15.89
N SER A 113 21.23 6.75 -16.69
CA SER A 113 20.53 8.01 -16.44
C SER A 113 19.00 7.85 -16.36
N SER A 114 18.46 6.84 -17.07
CA SER A 114 17.02 6.60 -17.19
C SER A 114 16.52 5.44 -16.30
N LEU A 115 17.39 4.54 -15.84
CA LEU A 115 16.99 3.34 -15.12
C LEU A 115 17.65 3.27 -13.75
N SER A 116 16.85 3.13 -12.69
CA SER A 116 17.33 2.79 -11.35
C SER A 116 16.72 1.48 -10.84
N ILE A 117 17.48 0.82 -9.96
CA ILE A 117 17.03 -0.28 -9.11
C ILE A 117 16.86 0.29 -7.72
N ASP A 118 15.72 -0.03 -7.08
CA ASP A 118 15.32 0.55 -5.82
C ASP A 118 15.19 -0.57 -4.78
N LEU A 119 15.84 -0.43 -3.63
CA LEU A 119 15.77 -1.41 -2.52
C LEU A 119 15.64 -0.67 -1.20
N GLY A 120 14.76 -1.13 -0.31
CA GLY A 120 14.66 -0.51 1.02
C GLY A 120 13.50 -1.01 1.87
N PRO A 121 13.49 -0.63 3.14
CA PRO A 121 12.39 -0.92 4.06
C PRO A 121 11.14 -0.10 3.74
N GLN A 122 9.99 -0.70 4.04
CA GLN A 122 8.69 -0.04 4.03
C GLN A 122 8.02 -0.21 5.39
N PHE A 123 7.58 0.89 5.97
CA PHE A 123 6.84 0.96 7.22
C PHE A 123 5.38 1.26 6.89
N GLY A 124 4.47 0.38 7.30
CA GLY A 124 3.03 0.53 7.08
C GLY A 124 2.29 0.84 8.38
N PHE A 125 1.46 1.87 8.37
CA PHE A 125 0.60 2.24 9.49
C PHE A 125 -0.86 2.13 9.04
N LYS A 126 -1.60 1.25 9.69
CA LYS A 126 -3.01 1.05 9.39
C LYS A 126 -3.83 2.20 9.96
N VAL A 127 -4.60 2.87 9.11
CA VAL A 127 -5.44 4.03 9.49
C VAL A 127 -6.93 3.71 9.46
N TYR A 128 -7.32 2.66 8.74
CA TYR A 128 -8.71 2.23 8.66
C TYR A 128 -8.78 0.71 8.46
N ASP A 129 -9.68 0.05 9.21
CA ASP A 129 -9.82 -1.39 9.16
C ASP A 129 -11.24 -1.80 9.55
N LYS A 130 -12.07 -2.11 8.53
CA LYS A 130 -13.44 -2.57 8.73
C LYS A 130 -13.77 -3.65 7.73
N TYR A 131 -14.63 -4.56 8.13
CA TYR A 131 -15.29 -5.46 7.20
C TYR A 131 -16.79 -5.18 7.17
N THR A 132 -17.39 -5.50 6.05
CA THR A 132 -18.82 -5.33 5.80
C THR A 132 -19.39 -6.67 5.38
N ASP A 133 -20.32 -7.18 6.17
CA ASP A 133 -21.10 -8.36 5.84
C ASP A 133 -22.39 -7.93 5.13
N LYS A 134 -22.72 -8.64 4.07
CA LYS A 134 -23.95 -8.47 3.31
C LYS A 134 -24.61 -9.82 3.16
N TRP A 135 -25.87 -9.93 3.52
CA TRP A 135 -26.69 -11.12 3.35
C TRP A 135 -28.11 -10.74 2.95
N GLU A 136 -28.88 -11.72 2.52
CA GLU A 136 -30.29 -11.57 2.22
C GLU A 136 -31.10 -12.33 3.27
N GLU A 137 -32.12 -11.69 3.85
CA GLU A 137 -33.00 -12.24 4.85
C GLU A 137 -34.42 -11.74 4.52
N ASP A 138 -35.36 -12.68 4.33
CA ASP A 138 -36.75 -12.42 3.92
C ASP A 138 -36.86 -11.53 2.66
N GLY A 139 -36.00 -11.74 1.65
CA GLY A 139 -35.98 -10.94 0.42
C GLY A 139 -35.46 -9.52 0.61
N LYS A 140 -34.92 -9.19 1.79
CA LYS A 140 -34.33 -7.85 2.09
C LYS A 140 -32.81 -7.96 2.27
N LYS A 141 -32.06 -7.10 1.56
CA LYS A 141 -30.61 -6.99 1.69
C LYS A 141 -30.25 -6.31 3.00
N LYS A 142 -29.62 -7.04 3.90
CA LYS A 142 -29.03 -6.54 5.15
C LYS A 142 -27.54 -6.28 5.00
N ARG A 143 -27.02 -5.32 5.79
CA ARG A 143 -25.62 -4.93 5.79
C ARG A 143 -25.21 -4.56 7.20
N GLU A 144 -24.12 -5.17 7.66
CA GLU A 144 -23.50 -4.87 8.96
C GLU A 144 -22.01 -4.54 8.78
N LYS A 145 -21.52 -3.62 9.61
CA LYS A 145 -20.11 -3.20 9.60
C LYS A 145 -19.48 -3.52 10.93
N HIS A 146 -18.35 -4.22 10.90
CA HIS A 146 -17.60 -4.61 12.07
C HIS A 146 -16.17 -4.04 12.01
N ASN A 147 -15.57 -3.79 13.17
CA ASN A 147 -14.18 -3.42 13.29
C ASN A 147 -13.30 -4.67 13.34
N MET A 148 -12.16 -4.63 12.66
CA MET A 148 -11.17 -5.70 12.74
C MET A 148 -10.07 -5.35 13.74
N TYR A 149 -9.51 -6.39 14.39
CA TYR A 149 -8.42 -6.25 15.36
C TYR A 149 -7.09 -6.79 14.81
N HIS A 150 -6.71 -6.33 13.62
CA HIS A 150 -5.39 -6.62 13.08
C HIS A 150 -4.32 -5.70 13.71
N ARG A 151 -3.05 -6.06 13.54
CA ARG A 151 -1.94 -5.19 13.95
C ARG A 151 -2.02 -3.85 13.22
N ASN A 152 -1.71 -2.76 13.94
CA ASN A 152 -1.72 -1.41 13.36
C ASN A 152 -0.45 -1.06 12.61
N PHE A 153 0.57 -1.91 12.71
CA PHE A 153 1.89 -1.70 12.11
C PHE A 153 2.26 -2.88 11.24
N ASP A 154 2.76 -2.58 10.04
CA ASP A 154 3.32 -3.52 9.08
C ASP A 154 4.75 -3.10 8.72
N PHE A 155 5.60 -4.08 8.45
CA PHE A 155 6.97 -3.85 8.03
C PHE A 155 7.32 -4.81 6.92
N GLY A 156 7.93 -4.26 5.86
CA GLY A 156 8.31 -5.03 4.69
C GLY A 156 9.61 -4.55 4.07
N LEU A 157 10.10 -5.34 3.11
CA LEU A 157 11.21 -4.97 2.23
C LEU A 157 10.70 -4.82 0.81
N GLY A 158 11.00 -3.67 0.20
CA GLY A 158 10.67 -3.35 -1.18
C GLY A 158 11.88 -3.52 -2.10
N LEU A 159 11.64 -4.15 -3.24
CA LEU A 159 12.56 -4.19 -4.38
C LEU A 159 11.82 -3.66 -5.59
N GLY A 160 12.44 -2.76 -6.35
CA GLY A 160 11.79 -2.17 -7.50
C GLY A 160 12.75 -1.71 -8.58
N ALA A 161 12.17 -1.26 -9.67
CA ALA A 161 12.86 -0.58 -10.76
C ALA A 161 12.08 0.68 -11.13
N THR A 162 12.80 1.77 -11.37
CA THR A 162 12.23 3.05 -11.82
C THR A 162 12.81 3.41 -13.16
N TYR A 163 11.92 3.68 -14.13
CA TYR A 163 12.30 4.18 -15.45
C TYR A 163 11.88 5.64 -15.60
N ASN A 164 12.87 6.49 -15.89
CA ASN A 164 12.68 7.91 -16.13
C ASN A 164 12.49 8.16 -17.61
N PHE A 165 11.29 8.58 -18.02
CA PHE A 165 11.01 8.96 -19.43
C PHE A 165 11.68 10.28 -19.77
N ASN A 166 11.70 11.18 -18.81
CA ASN A 166 12.37 12.47 -18.90
C ASN A 166 12.77 12.95 -17.47
N GLU A 167 13.23 14.17 -17.32
CA GLU A 167 13.63 14.75 -16.04
C GLU A 167 12.46 14.84 -15.04
N ARG A 168 11.20 14.89 -15.53
CA ARG A 168 10.01 15.12 -14.70
C ARG A 168 9.18 13.88 -14.47
N VAL A 169 9.03 13.01 -15.46
CA VAL A 169 8.09 11.89 -15.41
C VAL A 169 8.84 10.57 -15.30
N PHE A 170 8.42 9.74 -14.37
CA PHE A 170 8.92 8.36 -14.24
C PHE A 170 7.79 7.37 -13.99
N VAL A 171 8.06 6.11 -14.32
CA VAL A 171 7.25 4.95 -13.94
C VAL A 171 8.09 4.07 -13.03
N GLN A 172 7.47 3.54 -11.99
CA GLN A 172 8.11 2.65 -11.04
C GLN A 172 7.29 1.36 -10.90
N LEU A 173 7.98 0.24 -11.03
CA LEU A 173 7.50 -1.09 -10.64
C LEU A 173 8.20 -1.47 -9.33
N ARG A 174 7.44 -1.87 -8.31
CA ARG A 174 7.96 -2.31 -7.01
C ARG A 174 7.22 -3.54 -6.52
N TYR A 175 7.93 -4.43 -5.92
CA TYR A 175 7.38 -5.53 -5.14
C TYR A 175 7.81 -5.36 -3.69
N THR A 176 6.84 -5.39 -2.77
CA THR A 176 7.07 -5.30 -1.33
C THR A 176 6.70 -6.61 -0.67
N LEU A 177 7.65 -7.19 0.05
CA LEU A 177 7.51 -8.40 0.84
C LEU A 177 7.26 -8.03 2.29
N GLY A 178 6.03 -8.25 2.80
CA GLY A 178 5.71 -8.08 4.21
C GLY A 178 6.42 -9.11 5.08
N LEU A 179 7.03 -8.67 6.15
CA LEU A 179 7.80 -9.51 7.08
C LEU A 179 7.02 -9.81 8.35
N ILE A 180 6.04 -8.97 8.69
CA ILE A 180 5.20 -9.10 9.89
C ILE A 180 3.85 -9.70 9.50
N PRO A 181 3.41 -10.80 10.17
CA PRO A 181 2.06 -11.32 9.96
C PRO A 181 0.99 -10.31 10.39
N PRO A 182 -0.09 -10.12 9.62
CA PRO A 182 -1.17 -9.18 9.96
C PRO A 182 -1.91 -9.57 11.24
N CYS A 183 -2.02 -10.86 11.55
CA CYS A 183 -2.65 -11.39 12.76
C CYS A 183 -1.62 -12.06 13.68
N LYS A 184 -1.86 -12.03 15.00
CA LYS A 184 -1.05 -12.80 15.96
C LYS A 184 -1.35 -14.29 15.80
N GLY A 185 -0.30 -15.10 15.57
CA GLY A 185 -0.44 -16.56 15.44
C GLY A 185 -0.72 -17.06 14.01
N ASP A 186 -0.81 -16.17 13.04
CA ASP A 186 -0.95 -16.51 11.63
C ASP A 186 0.42 -16.57 10.94
N ASN A 187 0.53 -17.46 9.93
CA ASN A 187 1.72 -17.55 9.07
C ASN A 187 1.55 -16.80 7.75
N ALA A 188 0.41 -16.14 7.56
CA ALA A 188 0.12 -15.32 6.39
C ALA A 188 1.00 -14.06 6.37
N ARG A 189 1.53 -13.70 5.21
CA ARG A 189 2.30 -12.48 5.01
C ARG A 189 1.78 -11.74 3.78
N ASN A 190 1.88 -10.42 3.79
CA ASN A 190 1.48 -9.59 2.67
C ASN A 190 2.57 -9.61 1.58
N GLY A 191 2.17 -9.84 0.33
CA GLY A 191 2.94 -9.53 -0.86
C GLY A 191 2.22 -8.43 -1.64
N ASN A 192 2.95 -7.42 -2.11
CA ASN A 192 2.34 -6.30 -2.82
C ASN A 192 3.18 -5.92 -4.04
N ALA A 193 2.62 -6.12 -5.24
CA ALA A 193 3.18 -5.63 -6.50
C ALA A 193 2.56 -4.27 -6.82
N GLN A 194 3.39 -3.26 -7.07
CA GLN A 194 2.99 -1.87 -7.25
C GLN A 194 3.46 -1.35 -8.61
N LEU A 195 2.57 -0.72 -9.35
CA LEU A 195 2.89 0.04 -10.56
C LEU A 195 2.49 1.49 -10.33
N SER A 196 3.43 2.42 -10.42
CA SER A 196 3.21 3.82 -10.10
C SER A 196 3.80 4.75 -11.15
N ILE A 197 3.20 5.90 -11.29
CA ILE A 197 3.72 7.04 -12.04
C ILE A 197 3.96 8.21 -11.09
N GLY A 198 5.07 8.91 -11.25
CA GLY A 198 5.41 10.10 -10.45
C GLY A 198 5.85 11.26 -11.33
N TYR A 199 5.66 12.45 -10.78
CA TYR A 199 6.05 13.72 -11.43
C TYR A 199 6.98 14.51 -10.50
N ARG A 200 8.17 14.88 -10.99
CA ARG A 200 9.17 15.71 -10.28
C ARG A 200 8.87 17.19 -10.48
N LEU A 201 8.82 17.90 -9.38
CA LEU A 201 8.64 19.35 -9.34
C LEU A 201 9.96 20.08 -9.49
#